data_88c907b88be807af398c09f1a485cf8b
#
_entry.id   88c907b88be807af398c09f1a485cf8b
#
_cell.length_a   1.000
_cell.length_b   1.000
_cell.length_c   1.000
_cell.angle_alpha   90.00
_cell.angle_beta   90.00
_cell.angle_gamma   90.00
#
_symmetry.space_group_name_H-M   'P 1'
#
loop_
_entity.id
_entity.type
_entity.pdbx_description
1 polymer ?
#
loop_
_entity_poly.entity_id
_entity_poly.type
_entity_poly.pdbx_seq_one_letter_code
_entity_poly.pdbx_strand_id
1 'polypeptide(L)'
;IAGTEEEFANIMTTKAKEIGMTNTNFTNSSGLSAPDNYSTVRDIMIMSNYLIKNYPEYYPYFKEKKFTWDRTGGDPITQGNRNPLLYKNNIGADGIKTGYLSYEKYSLSASIKKNERRLIAVGSGFETRNSRSKESKKLLTYGLTNFDTVEIAKKEVNITEIDVWHGNKDKVGAYTNKDIYKTIPKARKKYLKVFIEYVGPIHAPIKLNQEIGKLKIFYKDELLDEHVLLASENVKKLNVFSRLIKSINFLIWGDV
;
A
#
# COMPACT_ATOMS: atom_id res chain seq x y z
N ILE A 1 -21.83 -15.71 15.42
CA ILE A 1 -20.41 -15.38 15.55
C ILE A 1 -20.13 -14.76 16.93
N ALA A 2 -20.91 -13.78 17.36
CA ALA A 2 -20.67 -13.02 18.59
C ALA A 2 -21.80 -13.12 19.63
N GLY A 3 -22.78 -13.99 19.41
CA GLY A 3 -23.93 -14.14 20.32
C GLY A 3 -25.02 -13.09 20.09
N THR A 4 -24.71 -11.81 20.20
CA THR A 4 -25.64 -10.69 19.96
C THR A 4 -25.14 -9.75 18.84
N GLU A 5 -26.05 -8.92 18.30
CA GLU A 5 -25.67 -7.89 17.33
C GLU A 5 -24.76 -6.81 17.94
N GLU A 6 -25.02 -6.46 19.19
CA GLU A 6 -24.21 -5.48 19.92
C GLU A 6 -22.77 -5.96 20.12
N GLU A 7 -22.57 -7.21 20.57
CA GLU A 7 -21.24 -7.81 20.68
C GLU A 7 -20.53 -7.87 19.34
N PHE A 8 -21.26 -8.18 18.26
CA PHE A 8 -20.68 -8.18 16.93
C PHE A 8 -20.25 -6.76 16.48
N ALA A 9 -21.07 -5.74 16.75
CA ALA A 9 -20.73 -4.34 16.46
C ALA A 9 -19.48 -3.89 17.25
N ASN A 10 -19.34 -4.32 18.51
CA ASN A 10 -18.15 -4.07 19.32
C ASN A 10 -16.90 -4.72 18.73
N ILE A 11 -16.99 -5.96 18.23
CA ILE A 11 -15.90 -6.65 17.51
C ILE A 11 -15.54 -5.88 16.23
N MET A 12 -16.55 -5.44 15.46
CA MET A 12 -16.33 -4.62 14.26
C MET A 12 -15.60 -3.33 14.58
N THR A 13 -16.00 -2.63 15.65
CA THR A 13 -15.36 -1.37 16.07
C THR A 13 -13.92 -1.60 16.55
N THR A 14 -13.69 -2.64 17.34
CA THR A 14 -12.34 -3.02 17.77
C THR A 14 -11.45 -3.31 16.57
N LYS A 15 -11.93 -4.11 15.62
CA LYS A 15 -11.19 -4.41 14.40
C LYS A 15 -10.93 -3.16 13.56
N ALA A 16 -11.90 -2.26 13.47
CA ALA A 16 -11.71 -0.97 12.78
C ALA A 16 -10.56 -0.17 13.39
N LYS A 17 -10.50 -0.05 14.72
CA LYS A 17 -9.40 0.64 15.41
C LYS A 17 -8.05 -0.03 15.16
N GLU A 18 -7.97 -1.37 15.24
CA GLU A 18 -6.75 -2.13 14.96
C GLU A 18 -6.17 -1.85 13.56
N ILE A 19 -7.02 -1.70 12.56
CA ILE A 19 -6.58 -1.43 11.19
C ILE A 19 -6.37 0.06 10.88
N GLY A 20 -6.57 0.94 11.89
CA GLY A 20 -6.30 2.39 11.79
C GLY A 20 -7.50 3.26 11.45
N MET A 21 -8.74 2.75 11.52
CA MET A 21 -9.98 3.51 11.36
C MET A 21 -10.32 4.25 12.65
N THR A 22 -9.57 5.30 12.96
CA THR A 22 -9.66 5.99 14.25
C THR A 22 -10.95 6.78 14.46
N ASN A 23 -11.64 7.16 13.38
CA ASN A 23 -12.88 7.94 13.39
C ASN A 23 -14.08 7.10 12.96
N THR A 24 -14.13 5.85 13.39
CA THR A 24 -15.22 4.91 13.08
C THR A 24 -15.73 4.25 14.35
N ASN A 25 -17.05 4.17 14.45
CA ASN A 25 -17.74 3.41 15.47
C ASN A 25 -18.94 2.70 14.84
N PHE A 26 -19.05 1.40 15.04
CA PHE A 26 -20.16 0.58 14.58
C PHE A 26 -21.07 0.23 15.77
N THR A 27 -22.35 0.43 15.59
CA THR A 27 -23.39 0.07 16.58
C THR A 27 -24.34 -1.01 16.07
N ASN A 28 -24.23 -1.37 14.79
CA ASN A 28 -24.95 -2.48 14.18
C ASN A 28 -24.15 -3.09 13.01
N SER A 29 -24.53 -4.29 12.63
CA SER A 29 -23.92 -5.04 11.51
C SER A 29 -24.46 -4.67 10.15
N SER A 30 -25.64 -4.06 10.10
CA SER A 30 -26.41 -3.81 8.87
C SER A 30 -26.00 -2.52 8.15
N GLY A 31 -25.43 -1.55 8.88
CA GLY A 31 -25.15 -0.21 8.39
C GLY A 31 -26.41 0.66 8.30
N LEU A 32 -27.51 0.26 8.94
CA LEU A 32 -28.67 1.11 9.08
C LEU A 32 -28.39 2.25 10.06
N SER A 33 -29.13 3.35 9.91
CA SER A 33 -28.99 4.50 10.77
C SER A 33 -29.25 4.14 12.23
N ALA A 34 -28.31 4.45 13.10
CA ALA A 34 -28.42 4.33 14.54
C ALA A 34 -27.60 5.44 15.21
N PRO A 35 -27.92 5.83 16.46
CA PRO A 35 -27.06 6.71 17.22
C PRO A 35 -25.64 6.15 17.27
N ASP A 36 -24.66 7.05 17.18
CA ASP A 36 -23.23 6.72 17.26
C ASP A 36 -22.69 5.71 16.23
N ASN A 37 -23.47 5.38 15.19
CA ASN A 37 -23.01 4.58 14.06
C ASN A 37 -22.43 5.49 12.96
N TYR A 38 -21.12 5.67 12.94
CA TYR A 38 -20.44 6.60 12.02
C TYR A 38 -19.13 6.08 11.50
N SER A 39 -18.70 6.64 10.38
CA SER A 39 -17.37 6.45 9.79
C SER A 39 -16.99 7.68 8.97
N THR A 40 -15.77 7.70 8.46
CA THR A 40 -15.29 8.72 7.51
C THR A 40 -14.92 8.10 6.17
N VAL A 41 -14.91 8.89 5.10
CA VAL A 41 -14.43 8.43 3.79
C VAL A 41 -12.98 7.95 3.84
N ARG A 42 -12.15 8.54 4.73
CA ARG A 42 -10.78 8.09 4.98
C ARG A 42 -10.75 6.69 5.59
N ASP A 43 -11.55 6.46 6.61
CA ASP A 43 -11.59 5.16 7.32
C ASP A 43 -12.14 4.05 6.41
N ILE A 44 -13.17 4.36 5.63
CA ILE A 44 -13.69 3.42 4.62
C ILE A 44 -12.63 3.12 3.54
N MET A 45 -11.78 4.08 3.18
CA MET A 45 -10.64 3.82 2.29
C MET A 45 -9.60 2.89 2.95
N ILE A 46 -9.31 3.09 4.24
CA ILE A 46 -8.40 2.21 5.01
C ILE A 46 -8.93 0.78 5.02
N MET A 47 -10.22 0.60 5.35
CA MET A 47 -10.89 -0.71 5.34
C MET A 47 -10.85 -1.35 3.94
N SER A 48 -11.15 -0.57 2.90
CA SER A 48 -11.13 -1.04 1.52
C SER A 48 -9.75 -1.54 1.10
N ASN A 49 -8.70 -0.79 1.45
CA ASN A 49 -7.31 -1.18 1.18
C ASN A 49 -6.89 -2.42 1.99
N TYR A 50 -7.30 -2.49 3.26
CA TYR A 50 -7.05 -3.64 4.12
C TYR A 50 -7.68 -4.92 3.55
N LEU A 51 -8.96 -4.85 3.13
CA LEU A 51 -9.67 -5.96 2.51
C LEU A 51 -8.95 -6.46 1.24
N ILE A 52 -8.58 -5.56 0.35
CA ILE A 52 -7.89 -5.92 -0.90
C ILE A 52 -6.56 -6.61 -0.65
N LYS A 53 -5.80 -6.14 0.35
CA LYS A 53 -4.46 -6.64 0.64
C LYS A 53 -4.44 -7.94 1.42
N ASN A 54 -5.35 -8.09 2.39
CA ASN A 54 -5.32 -9.19 3.34
C ASN A 54 -6.30 -10.33 3.02
N TYR A 55 -7.25 -10.08 2.12
CA TYR A 55 -8.27 -11.07 1.71
C TYR A 55 -8.42 -11.12 0.18
N PRO A 56 -7.31 -11.29 -0.56
CA PRO A 56 -7.33 -11.28 -2.02
C PRO A 56 -8.17 -12.42 -2.61
N GLU A 57 -8.33 -13.54 -1.90
CA GLU A 57 -9.14 -14.69 -2.29
C GLU A 57 -10.65 -14.40 -2.25
N TYR A 58 -11.11 -13.51 -1.37
CA TYR A 58 -12.52 -13.10 -1.28
C TYR A 58 -12.84 -11.85 -2.09
N TYR A 59 -11.83 -11.06 -2.41
CA TYR A 59 -12.02 -9.79 -3.10
C TYR A 59 -12.73 -9.93 -4.47
N PRO A 60 -12.54 -10.99 -5.27
CA PRO A 60 -13.24 -11.18 -6.54
C PRO A 60 -14.77 -11.14 -6.46
N TYR A 61 -15.37 -11.45 -5.32
CA TYR A 61 -16.83 -11.37 -5.14
C TYR A 61 -17.38 -9.95 -5.34
N PHE A 62 -16.58 -8.91 -5.08
CA PHE A 62 -17.03 -7.51 -5.23
C PHE A 62 -17.20 -7.07 -6.68
N LYS A 63 -16.60 -7.77 -7.64
CA LYS A 63 -16.77 -7.50 -9.07
C LYS A 63 -17.91 -8.26 -9.72
N GLU A 64 -18.50 -9.23 -9.01
CA GLU A 64 -19.64 -10.00 -9.53
C GLU A 64 -20.79 -9.08 -9.87
N LYS A 65 -21.30 -9.17 -11.10
CA LYS A 65 -22.37 -8.28 -11.59
C LYS A 65 -23.76 -8.75 -11.19
N LYS A 66 -23.93 -10.05 -10.98
CA LYS A 66 -25.21 -10.68 -10.61
C LYS A 66 -24.97 -11.77 -9.59
N PHE A 67 -25.90 -11.94 -8.69
CA PHE A 67 -25.94 -13.06 -7.76
C PHE A 67 -27.37 -13.59 -7.71
N THR A 68 -27.52 -14.89 -7.87
CA THR A 68 -28.82 -15.59 -7.72
C THR A 68 -28.79 -16.37 -6.42
N TRP A 69 -29.72 -16.10 -5.57
CA TRP A 69 -29.93 -16.83 -4.34
C TRP A 69 -31.10 -17.76 -4.49
N ASP A 70 -30.85 -19.07 -4.37
CA ASP A 70 -31.86 -20.10 -4.30
C ASP A 70 -32.53 -20.09 -2.92
N ARG A 71 -33.70 -19.49 -2.89
CA ARG A 71 -34.48 -19.35 -1.67
C ARG A 71 -35.15 -20.67 -1.36
N THR A 72 -34.90 -21.22 -0.15
CA THR A 72 -35.59 -22.41 0.34
C THR A 72 -37.12 -22.15 0.38
N GLY A 73 -37.89 -22.88 -0.41
CA GLY A 73 -39.35 -22.77 -0.47
C GLY A 73 -39.91 -21.57 -1.25
N GLY A 74 -39.17 -21.00 -2.17
CA GLY A 74 -39.63 -19.93 -3.05
C GLY A 74 -38.84 -19.82 -4.35
N ASP A 75 -39.25 -18.89 -5.24
CA ASP A 75 -38.55 -18.64 -6.49
C ASP A 75 -37.15 -18.04 -6.26
N PRO A 76 -36.15 -18.39 -7.07
CA PRO A 76 -34.81 -17.82 -6.98
C PRO A 76 -34.84 -16.31 -7.13
N ILE A 77 -34.08 -15.60 -6.28
CA ILE A 77 -33.96 -14.16 -6.33
C ILE A 77 -32.64 -13.76 -6.98
N THR A 78 -32.68 -13.14 -8.15
CA THR A 78 -31.49 -12.59 -8.81
C THR A 78 -31.35 -11.10 -8.51
N GLN A 79 -30.19 -10.71 -7.99
CA GLN A 79 -29.84 -9.32 -7.70
C GLN A 79 -28.66 -8.86 -8.55
N GLY A 80 -28.77 -7.62 -9.08
CA GLY A 80 -27.64 -6.96 -9.75
C GLY A 80 -26.76 -6.21 -8.76
N ASN A 81 -25.46 -6.15 -9.02
CA ASN A 81 -24.55 -5.30 -8.27
C ASN A 81 -24.91 -3.82 -8.47
N ARG A 82 -25.03 -3.08 -7.38
CA ARG A 82 -25.42 -1.66 -7.40
C ARG A 82 -24.26 -0.70 -7.69
N ASN A 83 -23.02 -1.21 -7.80
CA ASN A 83 -21.86 -0.40 -8.16
C ASN A 83 -21.91 -0.05 -9.66
N PRO A 84 -22.17 1.22 -10.03
CA PRO A 84 -22.35 1.60 -11.43
C PRO A 84 -21.07 1.51 -12.25
N LEU A 85 -19.90 1.53 -11.60
CA LEU A 85 -18.62 1.52 -12.29
C LEU A 85 -18.26 0.16 -12.87
N LEU A 86 -18.82 -0.94 -12.32
CA LEU A 86 -18.65 -2.30 -12.86
C LEU A 86 -19.25 -2.47 -14.26
N TYR A 87 -20.19 -1.61 -14.63
CA TYR A 87 -20.87 -1.62 -15.93
C TYR A 87 -20.27 -0.61 -16.92
N LYS A 88 -19.21 0.12 -16.50
CA LYS A 88 -18.51 1.07 -17.39
C LYS A 88 -17.31 0.37 -18.02
N ASN A 89 -17.34 0.24 -19.35
CA ASN A 89 -16.21 -0.30 -20.09
C ASN A 89 -14.95 0.55 -19.91
N ASN A 90 -13.79 -0.07 -19.97
CA ASN A 90 -12.46 0.56 -20.00
C ASN A 90 -12.00 1.30 -18.75
N ILE A 91 -12.72 1.21 -17.61
CA ILE A 91 -12.26 1.83 -16.36
C ILE A 91 -11.50 0.84 -15.45
N GLY A 92 -11.69 -0.48 -15.65
CA GLY A 92 -11.05 -1.52 -14.83
C GLY A 92 -11.60 -1.60 -13.40
N ALA A 93 -12.90 -1.27 -13.22
CA ALA A 93 -13.54 -1.35 -11.91
C ALA A 93 -13.73 -2.81 -11.48
N ASP A 94 -13.39 -3.11 -10.22
CA ASP A 94 -13.44 -4.44 -9.63
C ASP A 94 -14.04 -4.48 -8.21
N GLY A 95 -14.66 -3.40 -7.77
CA GLY A 95 -15.32 -3.28 -6.45
C GLY A 95 -15.68 -1.83 -6.14
N ILE A 96 -16.18 -1.49 -4.94
CA ILE A 96 -16.31 -2.35 -3.78
C ILE A 96 -17.80 -2.34 -3.32
N LYS A 97 -18.27 -1.22 -2.72
CA LYS A 97 -19.60 -1.19 -2.10
C LYS A 97 -20.27 0.16 -2.25
N THR A 98 -21.58 0.14 -2.50
CA THR A 98 -22.44 1.31 -2.48
C THR A 98 -23.16 1.42 -1.15
N GLY A 99 -23.44 2.66 -0.72
CA GLY A 99 -24.33 2.97 0.39
C GLY A 99 -25.42 3.94 -0.02
N TYR A 100 -26.50 3.96 0.75
CA TYR A 100 -27.56 4.96 0.68
C TYR A 100 -28.29 5.04 2.01
N LEU A 101 -28.37 6.24 2.54
CA LEU A 101 -29.26 6.62 3.64
C LEU A 101 -29.99 7.91 3.24
N SER A 102 -31.23 8.08 3.66
CA SER A 102 -32.06 9.23 3.22
C SER A 102 -31.44 10.58 3.56
N TYR A 103 -30.76 10.70 4.68
CA TYR A 103 -30.09 11.93 5.11
C TYR A 103 -28.67 12.08 4.58
N GLU A 104 -27.89 10.98 4.43
CA GLU A 104 -26.53 11.02 3.87
C GLU A 104 -26.46 10.87 2.36
N LYS A 105 -27.61 10.59 1.73
CA LYS A 105 -27.71 10.36 0.29
C LYS A 105 -26.90 9.14 -0.18
N TYR A 106 -26.27 9.23 -1.35
CA TYR A 106 -25.55 8.12 -1.97
C TYR A 106 -24.09 8.14 -1.64
N SER A 107 -23.52 6.97 -1.39
CA SER A 107 -22.08 6.78 -1.16
C SER A 107 -21.54 5.65 -2.03
N LEU A 108 -20.22 5.67 -2.24
CA LEU A 108 -19.50 4.64 -2.98
C LEU A 108 -18.06 4.54 -2.49
N SER A 109 -17.66 3.35 -2.10
CA SER A 109 -16.26 2.93 -2.13
C SER A 109 -16.04 2.18 -3.45
N ALA A 110 -15.13 2.68 -4.28
CA ALA A 110 -14.83 2.13 -5.59
C ALA A 110 -13.35 1.81 -5.72
N SER A 111 -13.03 0.71 -6.39
CA SER A 111 -11.67 0.32 -6.75
C SER A 111 -11.58 0.05 -8.23
N ILE A 112 -10.45 0.44 -8.82
CA ILE A 112 -10.05 0.10 -10.18
C ILE A 112 -8.63 -0.47 -10.18
N LYS A 113 -8.36 -1.44 -11.05
CA LYS A 113 -7.00 -1.91 -11.34
C LYS A 113 -6.72 -1.73 -12.83
N LYS A 114 -5.66 -0.98 -13.15
CA LYS A 114 -5.22 -0.74 -14.52
C LYS A 114 -3.69 -0.63 -14.58
N ASN A 115 -3.05 -1.37 -15.49
CA ASN A 115 -1.60 -1.38 -15.67
C ASN A 115 -0.85 -1.61 -14.34
N GLU A 116 -1.23 -2.65 -13.61
CA GLU A 116 -0.73 -3.02 -12.26
C GLU A 116 -0.93 -1.96 -11.17
N ARG A 117 -1.51 -0.80 -11.50
CA ARG A 117 -1.87 0.22 -10.53
C ARG A 117 -3.31 0.03 -10.04
N ARG A 118 -3.46 0.04 -8.73
CA ARG A 118 -4.77 0.09 -8.07
C ARG A 118 -5.04 1.48 -7.52
N LEU A 119 -6.26 1.94 -7.71
CA LEU A 119 -6.77 3.16 -7.11
C LEU A 119 -8.07 2.86 -6.38
N ILE A 120 -8.20 3.45 -5.21
CA ILE A 120 -9.43 3.39 -4.40
C ILE A 120 -9.95 4.82 -4.26
N ALA A 121 -11.23 5.02 -4.52
CA ALA A 121 -11.91 6.28 -4.28
C ALA A 121 -13.14 6.04 -3.40
N VAL A 122 -13.28 6.83 -2.36
CA VAL A 122 -14.43 6.81 -1.46
C VAL A 122 -15.09 8.17 -1.45
N GLY A 123 -16.39 8.19 -1.62
CA GLY A 123 -17.20 9.39 -1.56
C GLY A 123 -18.55 9.14 -0.92
N SER A 124 -19.08 10.13 -0.23
CA SER A 124 -20.40 10.15 0.39
C SER A 124 -21.11 11.47 0.12
N GLY A 125 -22.41 11.55 0.38
CA GLY A 125 -23.18 12.76 0.21
C GLY A 125 -23.55 13.09 -1.25
N PHE A 126 -23.48 12.13 -2.17
CA PHE A 126 -23.91 12.38 -3.54
C PHE A 126 -25.43 12.47 -3.62
N GLU A 127 -25.95 13.57 -4.17
CA GLU A 127 -27.40 13.82 -4.25
C GLU A 127 -28.16 12.76 -5.07
N THR A 128 -27.53 12.20 -6.10
CA THR A 128 -28.15 11.23 -7.00
C THR A 128 -27.26 10.04 -7.31
N ARG A 129 -27.86 8.92 -7.75
CA ARG A 129 -27.11 7.76 -8.28
C ARG A 129 -26.22 8.16 -9.45
N ASN A 130 -26.66 9.12 -10.27
CA ASN A 130 -25.91 9.56 -11.42
C ASN A 130 -24.70 10.42 -11.02
N SER A 131 -24.85 11.37 -10.10
CA SER A 131 -23.72 12.15 -9.56
C SER A 131 -22.70 11.25 -8.88
N ARG A 132 -23.14 10.29 -8.07
CA ARG A 132 -22.26 9.26 -7.48
C ARG A 132 -21.40 8.55 -8.54
N SER A 133 -22.03 8.07 -9.63
CA SER A 133 -21.33 7.40 -10.72
C SER A 133 -20.33 8.32 -11.43
N LYS A 134 -20.77 9.54 -11.76
CA LYS A 134 -19.99 10.54 -12.51
C LYS A 134 -18.79 11.03 -11.73
N GLU A 135 -19.00 11.47 -10.49
CA GLU A 135 -17.93 12.07 -9.68
C GLU A 135 -16.92 11.02 -9.20
N SER A 136 -17.36 9.81 -8.84
CA SER A 136 -16.42 8.72 -8.50
C SER A 136 -15.56 8.32 -9.71
N LYS A 137 -16.15 8.23 -10.91
CA LYS A 137 -15.40 7.99 -12.15
C LYS A 137 -14.39 9.11 -12.41
N LYS A 138 -14.80 10.38 -12.27
CA LYS A 138 -13.93 11.54 -12.46
C LYS A 138 -12.73 11.52 -11.52
N LEU A 139 -12.95 11.24 -10.23
CA LEU A 139 -11.88 11.13 -9.24
C LEU A 139 -10.88 10.02 -9.57
N LEU A 140 -11.36 8.83 -9.90
CA LEU A 140 -10.52 7.71 -10.30
C LEU A 140 -9.74 8.00 -11.59
N THR A 141 -10.40 8.61 -12.58
CA THR A 141 -9.74 9.02 -13.83
C THR A 141 -8.66 10.06 -13.55
N TYR A 142 -8.94 11.04 -12.70
CA TYR A 142 -7.94 12.03 -12.26
C TYR A 142 -6.71 11.36 -11.65
N GLY A 143 -6.91 10.39 -10.74
CA GLY A 143 -5.80 9.62 -10.16
C GLY A 143 -4.98 8.83 -11.20
N LEU A 144 -5.63 8.23 -12.20
CA LEU A 144 -4.95 7.51 -13.27
C LEU A 144 -4.16 8.42 -14.21
N THR A 145 -4.72 9.59 -14.53
CA THR A 145 -4.13 10.48 -15.55
C THR A 145 -3.06 11.39 -15.00
N ASN A 146 -3.21 11.87 -13.77
CA ASN A 146 -2.35 12.91 -13.21
C ASN A 146 -1.25 12.39 -12.30
N PHE A 147 -1.30 11.12 -11.87
CA PHE A 147 -0.30 10.54 -10.98
C PHE A 147 0.34 9.30 -11.59
N ASP A 148 1.62 9.10 -11.27
CA ASP A 148 2.34 7.86 -11.51
C ASP A 148 2.78 7.23 -10.19
N THR A 149 2.86 5.91 -10.18
CA THR A 149 3.53 5.16 -9.11
C THR A 149 4.91 4.78 -9.63
N VAL A 150 5.93 5.30 -8.99
CA VAL A 150 7.34 5.02 -9.30
C VAL A 150 7.80 3.92 -8.36
N GLU A 151 8.32 2.84 -8.92
CA GLU A 151 9.04 1.81 -8.17
C GLU A 151 10.42 2.36 -7.84
N ILE A 152 10.74 2.40 -6.56
CA ILE A 152 12.04 2.87 -6.05
C ILE A 152 12.95 1.68 -5.75
N ALA A 153 12.42 0.65 -5.10
CA ALA A 153 13.14 -0.57 -4.77
C ALA A 153 12.19 -1.76 -4.68
N LYS A 154 12.69 -2.95 -5.01
CA LYS A 154 12.01 -4.23 -4.77
C LYS A 154 12.60 -4.91 -3.54
N LYS A 155 11.72 -5.58 -2.81
CA LYS A 155 12.09 -6.41 -1.66
C LYS A 155 13.19 -7.40 -2.05
N GLU A 156 14.24 -7.45 -1.23
CA GLU A 156 15.36 -8.42 -1.35
C GLU A 156 16.11 -8.37 -2.70
N VAL A 157 15.97 -7.27 -3.44
CA VAL A 157 16.75 -7.01 -4.65
C VAL A 157 17.83 -5.98 -4.35
N ASN A 158 19.09 -6.28 -4.68
CA ASN A 158 20.18 -5.35 -4.50
C ASN A 158 19.94 -4.05 -5.27
N ILE A 159 20.04 -2.94 -4.55
CA ILE A 159 19.87 -1.58 -5.09
C ILE A 159 21.23 -1.01 -5.50
N THR A 160 22.26 -1.30 -4.70
CA THR A 160 23.64 -0.84 -4.89
C THR A 160 24.60 -1.80 -4.21
N GLU A 161 25.89 -1.59 -4.48
CA GLU A 161 26.99 -2.19 -3.74
C GLU A 161 27.69 -1.12 -2.91
N ILE A 162 28.12 -1.48 -1.69
CA ILE A 162 28.79 -0.61 -0.73
C ILE A 162 30.16 -1.20 -0.45
N ASP A 163 31.18 -0.34 -0.42
CA ASP A 163 32.56 -0.72 -0.21
C ASP A 163 32.82 -1.23 1.21
N VAL A 164 33.61 -2.31 1.32
CA VAL A 164 33.91 -3.00 2.57
C VAL A 164 35.38 -2.93 2.88
N TRP A 165 35.69 -2.47 4.09
CA TRP A 165 37.08 -2.40 4.61
C TRP A 165 37.44 -3.65 5.34
N HIS A 166 38.61 -4.22 5.03
CA HIS A 166 39.18 -5.41 5.64
C HIS A 166 38.32 -6.70 5.56
N GLY A 167 37.44 -6.77 4.58
CA GLY A 167 36.61 -7.92 4.27
C GLY A 167 37.25 -8.87 3.26
N ASN A 168 36.81 -10.15 3.27
CA ASN A 168 37.14 -11.13 2.25
C ASN A 168 36.46 -10.85 0.90
N LYS A 169 35.61 -9.84 0.87
CA LYS A 169 35.01 -9.21 -0.32
C LYS A 169 35.18 -7.70 -0.20
N ASP A 170 35.40 -7.04 -1.31
CA ASP A 170 35.62 -5.59 -1.35
C ASP A 170 34.31 -4.82 -1.34
N LYS A 171 33.20 -5.49 -1.69
CA LYS A 171 31.85 -4.91 -1.73
C LYS A 171 30.82 -5.83 -1.14
N VAL A 172 29.72 -5.25 -0.67
CA VAL A 172 28.52 -5.96 -0.21
C VAL A 172 27.28 -5.30 -0.82
N GLY A 173 26.37 -6.13 -1.32
CA GLY A 173 25.10 -5.65 -1.83
C GLY A 173 24.20 -5.10 -0.73
N ALA A 174 23.49 -4.04 -1.03
CA ALA A 174 22.54 -3.40 -0.15
C ALA A 174 21.11 -3.50 -0.71
N TYR A 175 20.14 -3.91 0.11
CA TYR A 175 18.76 -4.09 -0.29
C TYR A 175 17.76 -3.61 0.79
N THR A 176 16.48 -3.54 0.45
CA THR A 176 15.38 -3.25 1.39
C THR A 176 14.54 -4.48 1.67
N ASN A 177 14.00 -4.61 2.88
CA ASN A 177 13.16 -5.74 3.30
C ASN A 177 11.69 -5.64 2.83
N LYS A 178 11.37 -4.63 2.03
CA LYS A 178 10.02 -4.40 1.46
C LYS A 178 10.11 -3.69 0.12
N ASP A 179 9.06 -3.85 -0.69
CA ASP A 179 8.88 -3.04 -1.88
C ASP A 179 8.63 -1.57 -1.50
N ILE A 180 9.28 -0.67 -2.22
CA ILE A 180 9.15 0.78 -2.02
C ILE A 180 8.59 1.42 -3.29
N TYR A 181 7.42 1.99 -3.16
CA TYR A 181 6.74 2.73 -4.23
C TYR A 181 6.39 4.13 -3.77
N LYS A 182 6.45 5.10 -4.68
CA LYS A 182 5.98 6.47 -4.45
C LYS A 182 5.00 6.88 -5.52
N THR A 183 3.81 7.31 -5.10
CA THR A 183 2.82 7.91 -5.99
C THR A 183 2.99 9.42 -5.99
N ILE A 184 3.28 9.97 -7.15
CA ILE A 184 3.60 11.38 -7.34
C ILE A 184 2.87 11.94 -8.56
N PRO A 185 2.58 13.27 -8.60
CA PRO A 185 2.07 13.92 -9.81
C PRO A 185 3.05 13.74 -10.97
N LYS A 186 2.55 13.31 -12.14
CA LYS A 186 3.37 13.08 -13.35
C LYS A 186 4.25 14.27 -13.71
N ALA A 187 3.68 15.48 -13.71
CA ALA A 187 4.40 16.71 -14.03
C ALA A 187 5.54 17.02 -13.04
N ARG A 188 5.54 16.37 -11.87
CA ARG A 188 6.50 16.62 -10.80
C ARG A 188 7.51 15.48 -10.60
N LYS A 189 7.47 14.44 -11.44
CA LYS A 189 8.37 13.27 -11.36
C LYS A 189 9.85 13.66 -11.37
N LYS A 190 10.22 14.67 -12.13
CA LYS A 190 11.60 15.20 -12.22
C LYS A 190 12.18 15.75 -10.91
N TYR A 191 11.34 16.03 -9.94
CA TYR A 191 11.76 16.53 -8.62
C TYR A 191 11.93 15.42 -7.57
N LEU A 192 11.63 14.16 -7.94
CA LEU A 192 11.90 13.01 -7.08
C LEU A 192 13.37 12.65 -7.18
N LYS A 193 14.06 12.64 -6.04
CA LYS A 193 15.47 12.26 -5.93
C LYS A 193 15.56 11.11 -4.92
N VAL A 194 16.42 10.14 -5.22
CA VAL A 194 16.71 9.00 -4.32
C VAL A 194 18.20 9.01 -4.04
N PHE A 195 18.55 8.98 -2.77
CA PHE A 195 19.92 8.94 -2.30
C PHE A 195 20.14 7.73 -1.41
N ILE A 196 21.36 7.22 -1.45
CA ILE A 196 21.86 6.22 -0.54
C ILE A 196 22.86 6.91 0.38
N GLU A 197 22.62 6.82 1.68
CA GLU A 197 23.47 7.36 2.71
C GLU A 197 24.05 6.22 3.54
N TYR A 198 25.35 6.16 3.68
CA TYR A 198 26.06 5.20 4.51
C TYR A 198 27.38 5.79 5.01
N VAL A 199 27.91 5.21 6.08
CA VAL A 199 29.24 5.56 6.57
C VAL A 199 30.21 4.53 5.98
N GLY A 200 30.94 4.94 4.99
CA GLY A 200 31.82 4.02 4.26
C GLY A 200 33.29 4.41 4.28
N PRO A 201 34.17 3.43 3.97
CA PRO A 201 33.88 2.00 3.76
C PRO A 201 33.47 1.28 5.04
N ILE A 202 32.56 0.28 4.91
CA ILE A 202 32.04 -0.46 6.07
C ILE A 202 33.05 -1.49 6.54
N HIS A 203 33.34 -1.53 7.83
CA HIS A 203 34.27 -2.47 8.40
C HIS A 203 33.72 -3.90 8.52
N ALA A 204 34.44 -4.88 7.97
CA ALA A 204 34.15 -6.29 8.22
C ALA A 204 34.44 -6.67 9.70
N PRO A 205 33.73 -7.66 10.29
CA PRO A 205 32.79 -8.55 9.64
C PRO A 205 31.40 -7.92 9.47
N ILE A 206 30.70 -8.25 8.39
CA ILE A 206 29.32 -7.86 8.12
C ILE A 206 28.47 -9.13 8.14
N LYS A 207 27.31 -9.06 8.78
CA LYS A 207 26.35 -10.17 8.83
C LYS A 207 25.23 -9.93 7.80
N LEU A 208 24.72 -11.02 7.24
CA LEU A 208 23.49 -10.97 6.44
C LEU A 208 22.39 -10.23 7.22
N ASN A 209 21.65 -9.35 6.56
CA ASN A 209 20.59 -8.49 7.14
C ASN A 209 21.08 -7.45 8.16
N GLN A 210 22.38 -7.24 8.29
CA GLN A 210 22.90 -6.13 9.08
C GLN A 210 22.53 -4.80 8.41
N GLU A 211 22.13 -3.81 9.20
CA GLU A 211 21.96 -2.44 8.72
C GLU A 211 23.29 -1.86 8.27
N ILE A 212 23.36 -1.39 7.03
CA ILE A 212 24.58 -0.87 6.40
C ILE A 212 24.41 0.51 5.77
N GLY A 213 23.21 1.07 5.84
CA GLY A 213 22.93 2.39 5.30
C GLY A 213 21.46 2.70 5.28
N LYS A 214 21.11 3.79 4.61
CA LYS A 214 19.76 4.30 4.48
C LYS A 214 19.47 4.73 3.04
N LEU A 215 18.30 4.37 2.57
CA LEU A 215 17.73 4.89 1.32
C LEU A 215 16.83 6.08 1.67
N LYS A 216 17.18 7.25 1.21
CA LYS A 216 16.43 8.50 1.42
C LYS A 216 15.74 8.95 0.14
N ILE A 217 14.46 9.25 0.25
CA ILE A 217 13.63 9.69 -0.87
C ILE A 217 13.24 11.14 -0.64
N PHE A 218 13.64 12.00 -1.55
CA PHE A 218 13.37 13.44 -1.50
C PHE A 218 12.41 13.85 -2.61
N TYR A 219 11.58 14.82 -2.30
CA TYR A 219 10.82 15.56 -3.28
C TYR A 219 11.25 17.03 -3.22
N LYS A 220 11.89 17.52 -4.29
CA LYS A 220 12.69 18.72 -4.24
C LYS A 220 13.78 18.56 -3.17
N ASP A 221 13.74 19.38 -2.12
CA ASP A 221 14.69 19.35 -1.02
C ASP A 221 14.07 18.86 0.30
N GLU A 222 12.82 18.41 0.26
CA GLU A 222 12.09 17.86 1.41
C GLU A 222 12.23 16.33 1.46
N LEU A 223 12.64 15.79 2.60
CA LEU A 223 12.69 14.35 2.86
C LEU A 223 11.27 13.81 2.99
N LEU A 224 10.87 12.95 2.03
CA LEU A 224 9.56 12.30 2.05
C LEU A 224 9.55 11.01 2.85
N ASP A 225 10.65 10.26 2.78
CA ASP A 225 10.71 8.93 3.39
C ASP A 225 12.15 8.45 3.53
N GLU A 226 12.38 7.57 4.51
CA GLU A 226 13.67 6.95 4.80
C GLU A 226 13.46 5.45 5.07
N HIS A 227 14.33 4.62 4.48
CA HIS A 227 14.29 3.17 4.64
C HIS A 227 15.68 2.64 4.94
N VAL A 228 15.76 1.67 5.83
CA VAL A 228 17.00 0.98 6.17
C VAL A 228 17.47 0.13 4.98
N LEU A 229 18.78 0.15 4.72
CA LEU A 229 19.45 -0.73 3.79
C LEU A 229 20.15 -1.85 4.57
N LEU A 230 19.92 -3.08 4.13
CA LEU A 230 20.41 -4.30 4.73
C LEU A 230 21.47 -4.97 3.86
N ALA A 231 22.48 -5.57 4.49
CA ALA A 231 23.50 -6.35 3.79
C ALA A 231 22.92 -7.63 3.19
N SER A 232 23.19 -7.87 1.91
CA SER A 232 22.66 -9.02 1.17
C SER A 232 23.40 -10.33 1.44
N GLU A 233 24.54 -10.28 2.14
CA GLU A 233 25.36 -11.45 2.44
C GLU A 233 26.27 -11.23 3.64
N ASN A 234 26.90 -12.34 4.08
CA ASN A 234 27.93 -12.26 5.10
C ASN A 234 29.28 -11.92 4.47
N VAL A 235 29.99 -10.96 5.04
CA VAL A 235 31.38 -10.66 4.69
C VAL A 235 32.28 -10.94 5.90
N LYS A 236 33.19 -11.89 5.76
CA LYS A 236 34.12 -12.26 6.83
C LYS A 236 35.28 -11.27 6.88
N LYS A 237 35.79 -11.04 8.06
CA LYS A 237 37.03 -10.26 8.28
C LYS A 237 38.24 -11.04 7.78
N LEU A 238 39.14 -10.37 7.06
CA LEU A 238 40.41 -10.92 6.65
C LEU A 238 41.32 -11.19 7.86
N ASN A 239 42.28 -12.11 7.72
CA ASN A 239 43.35 -12.32 8.70
C ASN A 239 44.23 -11.07 8.83
N VAL A 240 45.04 -11.01 9.88
CA VAL A 240 45.86 -9.83 10.24
C VAL A 240 46.80 -9.44 9.11
N PHE A 241 47.45 -10.43 8.48
CA PHE A 241 48.44 -10.20 7.43
C PHE A 241 47.79 -9.60 6.15
N SER A 242 46.69 -10.19 5.71
CA SER A 242 45.95 -9.67 4.55
C SER A 242 45.38 -8.27 4.80
N ARG A 243 44.95 -7.95 6.01
CA ARG A 243 44.49 -6.59 6.38
C ARG A 243 45.63 -5.57 6.29
N LEU A 244 46.85 -5.95 6.77
CA LEU A 244 48.03 -5.09 6.68
C LEU A 244 48.36 -4.75 5.23
N ILE A 245 48.37 -5.76 4.35
CA ILE A 245 48.60 -5.56 2.90
C ILE A 245 47.57 -4.63 2.33
N LYS A 246 46.27 -4.83 2.59
CA LYS A 246 45.21 -3.92 2.13
C LYS A 246 45.40 -2.50 2.65
N SER A 247 45.77 -2.31 3.89
CA SER A 247 46.03 -0.99 4.47
C SER A 247 47.22 -0.28 3.81
N ILE A 248 48.28 -1.01 3.48
CA ILE A 248 49.45 -0.49 2.77
C ILE A 248 49.08 -0.09 1.34
N ASN A 249 48.32 -0.96 0.63
CA ASN A 249 47.84 -0.67 -0.71
C ASN A 249 46.95 0.59 -0.75
N PHE A 250 46.07 0.74 0.24
CA PHE A 250 45.24 1.94 0.36
C PHE A 250 46.07 3.22 0.56
N LEU A 251 47.12 3.13 1.40
CA LEU A 251 48.03 4.27 1.62
C LEU A 251 48.82 4.67 0.38
N ILE A 252 49.14 3.70 -0.48
CA ILE A 252 49.95 3.95 -1.70
C ILE A 252 49.08 4.35 -2.88
N TRP A 253 47.92 3.69 -3.08
CA TRP A 253 47.12 3.76 -4.30
C TRP A 253 45.77 4.39 -4.08
N GLY A 254 45.30 4.58 -2.86
CA GLY A 254 43.99 5.16 -2.53
C GLY A 254 42.80 4.25 -2.81
N ASP A 255 43.00 2.99 -3.18
CA ASP A 255 41.95 2.01 -3.45
C ASP A 255 41.61 1.18 -2.18
N VAL A 256 40.29 0.92 -1.97
CA VAL A 256 39.75 0.15 -0.84
C VAL A 256 39.74 -1.35 -1.13
#